data_44af30816d77b67b57c19f65f4d73219
#
_entry.id   44af30816d77b67b57c19f65f4d73219
#
_cell.length_a   1.000
_cell.length_b   1.000
_cell.length_c   1.000
_cell.angle_alpha   90.00
_cell.angle_beta   90.00
_cell.angle_gamma   90.00
#
_symmetry.space_group_name_H-M   'P 1'
#
loop_
_entity.id
_entity.type
_entity.pdbx_description
1 polymer ?
#
loop_
_entity_poly.entity_id
_entity_poly.type
_entity_poly.pdbx_seq_one_letter_code
_entity_poly.pdbx_strand_id
1 'polypeptide(L)'
;GEADYRRYVQEHSATALGMVEECGVPRIHFGTGTAELLPAMHEAGADVIGVDYRLPLDEANRRLNGAVPLQGNIDPALLSAGREALYAHTDEVLAAGASAPAHIVNLGHGVPPTTDPQVLTDLVAYIHEHPANSLH
;
A
#
# COMPACT_ATOMS: atom_id res chain seq x y z
N GLY A 1 18.42 -5.94 6.53
CA GLY A 1 17.59 -6.19 7.72
C GLY A 1 17.23 -4.89 8.44
N GLU A 2 16.37 -4.96 9.46
CA GLU A 2 15.89 -3.77 10.19
C GLU A 2 17.04 -2.97 10.83
N ALA A 3 18.02 -3.64 11.41
CA ALA A 3 19.19 -2.98 12.02
C ALA A 3 19.99 -2.16 11.01
N ASP A 4 20.16 -2.67 9.79
CA ASP A 4 20.87 -1.95 8.72
C ASP A 4 20.01 -0.79 8.18
N TYR A 5 18.69 -1.01 8.04
CA TYR A 5 17.78 0.07 7.65
C TYR A 5 17.84 1.22 8.65
N ARG A 6 17.72 0.94 9.94
CA ARG A 6 17.80 1.95 11.01
C ARG A 6 19.14 2.68 11.01
N ARG A 7 20.24 1.96 10.78
CA ARG A 7 21.58 2.51 10.82
C ARG A 7 21.96 3.34 9.61
N TYR A 8 21.52 2.94 8.41
CA TYR A 8 22.05 3.49 7.15
C TYR A 8 21.01 4.19 6.28
N VAL A 9 19.71 4.01 6.53
CA VAL A 9 18.64 4.47 5.64
C VAL A 9 17.63 5.36 6.34
N GLN A 10 17.21 5.01 7.56
CA GLN A 10 16.08 5.65 8.25
C GLN A 10 16.26 7.16 8.39
N GLU A 11 17.43 7.64 8.80
CA GLU A 11 17.70 9.07 8.95
C GLU A 11 17.59 9.84 7.62
N HIS A 12 18.05 9.24 6.53
CA HIS A 12 17.95 9.85 5.20
C HIS A 12 16.50 9.89 4.71
N SER A 13 15.74 8.83 4.96
CA SER A 13 14.30 8.81 4.67
C SER A 13 13.55 9.86 5.49
N ALA A 14 13.85 9.97 6.78
CA ALA A 14 13.25 10.97 7.66
C ALA A 14 13.58 12.39 7.20
N THR A 15 14.82 12.65 6.79
CA THR A 15 15.23 13.95 6.23
C THR A 15 14.42 14.27 4.98
N ALA A 16 14.31 13.33 4.02
CA ALA A 16 13.57 13.53 2.79
C ALA A 16 12.08 13.79 3.03
N LEU A 17 11.46 13.01 3.90
CA LEU A 17 10.04 13.19 4.27
C LEU A 17 9.81 14.50 5.02
N GLY A 18 10.73 14.89 5.93
CA GLY A 18 10.66 16.14 6.68
C GLY A 18 10.74 17.38 5.80
N MET A 19 11.46 17.35 4.67
CA MET A 19 11.55 18.49 3.74
C MET A 19 10.22 18.93 3.15
N VAL A 20 9.23 18.05 3.09
CA VAL A 20 7.90 18.33 2.53
C VAL A 20 6.79 18.42 3.60
N GLU A 21 7.15 18.38 4.87
CA GLU A 21 6.20 18.42 5.98
C GLU A 21 5.34 19.68 5.96
N GLU A 22 5.95 20.84 5.68
CA GLU A 22 5.26 22.13 5.62
C GLU A 22 4.28 22.26 4.42
N CYS A 23 4.34 21.32 3.45
CA CYS A 23 3.43 21.34 2.31
C CYS A 23 1.98 20.96 2.68
N GLY A 24 1.76 20.40 3.88
CA GLY A 24 0.43 20.03 4.36
C GLY A 24 -0.25 18.90 3.57
N VAL A 25 0.55 18.04 2.90
CA VAL A 25 0.07 16.87 2.17
C VAL A 25 0.57 15.58 2.82
N PRO A 26 -0.22 14.48 2.81
CA PRO A 26 0.21 13.21 3.36
C PRO A 26 1.47 12.66 2.66
N ARG A 27 2.42 12.19 3.43
CA ARG A 27 3.67 11.59 2.95
C ARG A 27 3.55 10.07 2.96
N ILE A 28 3.68 9.46 1.81
CA ILE A 28 3.57 8.01 1.65
C ILE A 28 4.99 7.42 1.54
N HIS A 29 5.33 6.48 2.43
CA HIS A 29 6.59 5.75 2.36
C HIS A 29 6.32 4.32 1.88
N PHE A 30 6.90 3.96 0.75
CA PHE A 30 6.76 2.65 0.11
C PHE A 30 8.12 2.00 -0.14
N GLY A 31 8.19 0.69 -0.02
CA GLY A 31 9.33 -0.12 -0.42
C GLY A 31 8.91 -1.56 -0.68
N THR A 32 9.60 -2.23 -1.59
CA THR A 32 9.36 -3.66 -1.87
C THR A 32 10.17 -4.54 -0.92
N GLY A 33 9.57 -5.63 -0.44
CA GLY A 33 10.21 -6.54 0.51
C GLY A 33 10.47 -5.91 1.89
N THR A 34 9.67 -4.92 2.28
CA THR A 34 9.85 -4.14 3.51
C THR A 34 8.94 -4.57 4.65
N ALA A 35 8.34 -5.75 4.58
CA ALA A 35 7.37 -6.24 5.57
C ALA A 35 7.86 -6.15 7.03
N GLU A 36 9.16 -6.37 7.26
CA GLU A 36 9.78 -6.28 8.60
C GLU A 36 10.20 -4.85 8.98
N LEU A 37 10.10 -3.90 8.04
CA LEU A 37 10.56 -2.52 8.22
C LEU A 37 9.42 -1.54 8.45
N LEU A 38 8.16 -1.95 8.36
CA LEU A 38 7.01 -1.05 8.40
C LEU A 38 7.01 -0.12 9.62
N PRO A 39 7.29 -0.58 10.85
CA PRO A 39 7.39 0.30 12.01
C PRO A 39 8.51 1.34 11.86
N ALA A 40 9.69 0.93 11.40
CA ALA A 40 10.82 1.84 11.20
C ALA A 40 10.58 2.86 10.07
N MET A 41 9.82 2.47 9.03
CA MET A 41 9.39 3.36 7.97
C MET A 41 8.37 4.39 8.45
N HIS A 42 7.45 4.01 9.33
CA HIS A 42 6.52 4.94 9.98
C HIS A 42 7.27 5.91 10.90
N GLU A 43 8.18 5.41 11.73
CA GLU A 43 9.03 6.23 12.61
C GLU A 43 9.88 7.26 11.83
N ALA A 44 10.19 7.01 10.56
CA ALA A 44 10.86 7.97 9.68
C ALA A 44 9.98 9.17 9.29
N GLY A 45 8.72 9.24 9.73
CA GLY A 45 7.82 10.37 9.52
C GLY A 45 6.81 10.19 8.38
N ALA A 46 6.54 8.94 7.98
CA ALA A 46 5.48 8.67 7.00
C ALA A 46 4.09 8.80 7.64
N ASP A 47 3.18 9.49 6.96
CA ASP A 47 1.78 9.63 7.34
C ASP A 47 0.94 8.43 6.85
N VAL A 48 1.39 7.78 5.78
CA VAL A 48 0.80 6.58 5.18
C VAL A 48 1.90 5.57 4.87
N ILE A 49 1.66 4.31 5.15
CA ILE A 49 2.59 3.23 4.78
C ILE A 49 2.10 2.51 3.52
N GLY A 50 2.92 2.56 2.48
CA GLY A 50 2.75 1.74 1.30
C GLY A 50 3.23 0.31 1.54
N VAL A 51 2.39 -0.68 1.25
CA VAL A 51 2.65 -2.10 1.48
C VAL A 51 2.78 -2.82 0.15
N ASP A 52 3.82 -3.63 -0.02
CA ASP A 52 3.96 -4.46 -1.21
C ASP A 52 3.00 -5.67 -1.17
N TYR A 53 2.80 -6.31 -2.34
CA TYR A 53 1.81 -7.38 -2.51
C TYR A 53 2.11 -8.67 -1.74
N ARG A 54 3.28 -8.79 -1.10
CA ARG A 54 3.70 -10.02 -0.39
C ARG A 54 3.18 -10.12 1.02
N LEU A 55 2.72 -9.02 1.60
CA LEU A 55 2.21 -8.97 2.96
C LEU A 55 0.73 -8.57 2.97
N PRO A 56 -0.20 -9.38 3.51
CA PRO A 56 -1.59 -8.99 3.66
C PRO A 56 -1.74 -7.69 4.47
N LEU A 57 -2.71 -6.83 4.11
CA LEU A 57 -2.89 -5.51 4.73
C LEU A 57 -3.33 -5.59 6.20
N ASP A 58 -4.11 -6.58 6.59
CA ASP A 58 -4.48 -6.81 7.98
C ASP A 58 -3.27 -7.16 8.85
N GLU A 59 -2.33 -7.95 8.33
CA GLU A 59 -1.08 -8.24 9.00
C GLU A 59 -0.17 -7.01 9.05
N ALA A 60 -0.11 -6.20 7.98
CA ALA A 60 0.61 -4.92 7.98
C ALA A 60 0.03 -3.98 9.05
N ASN A 61 -1.30 -3.85 9.13
CA ASN A 61 -1.99 -3.07 10.15
C ASN A 61 -1.67 -3.55 11.56
N ARG A 62 -1.65 -4.87 11.77
CA ARG A 62 -1.27 -5.47 13.07
C ARG A 62 0.16 -5.10 13.47
N ARG A 63 1.12 -5.15 12.53
CA ARG A 63 2.52 -4.76 12.78
C ARG A 63 2.69 -3.28 13.11
N LEU A 64 1.81 -2.45 12.60
CA LEU A 64 1.76 -1.00 12.85
C LEU A 64 0.84 -0.62 14.02
N ASN A 65 0.29 -1.60 14.75
CA ASN A 65 -0.63 -1.41 15.87
C ASN A 65 -1.87 -0.56 15.52
N GLY A 66 -2.32 -0.60 14.27
CA GLY A 66 -3.44 0.21 13.78
C GLY A 66 -3.18 1.72 13.77
N ALA A 67 -1.94 2.16 13.75
CA ALA A 67 -1.56 3.54 13.99
C ALA A 67 -1.72 4.45 12.75
N VAL A 68 -1.63 3.89 11.54
CA VAL A 68 -1.53 4.68 10.30
C VAL A 68 -2.36 4.11 9.16
N PRO A 69 -2.87 4.96 8.23
CA PRO A 69 -3.43 4.52 6.97
C PRO A 69 -2.45 3.68 6.15
N LEU A 70 -2.99 2.74 5.36
CA LEU A 70 -2.22 1.88 4.46
C LEU A 70 -2.52 2.19 3.00
N GLN A 71 -1.52 2.03 2.13
CA GLN A 71 -1.69 2.06 0.68
C GLN A 71 -1.22 0.73 0.08
N GLY A 72 -2.01 0.17 -0.81
CA GLY A 72 -1.69 -1.06 -1.55
C GLY A 72 -2.90 -1.97 -1.60
N ASN A 73 -2.73 -3.29 -1.83
CA ASN A 73 -1.48 -3.92 -2.29
C ASN A 73 -1.78 -5.07 -3.27
N ILE A 74 -2.65 -4.77 -4.25
CA ILE A 74 -3.03 -5.74 -5.30
C ILE A 74 -1.76 -6.27 -5.99
N ASP A 75 -1.67 -7.60 -6.15
CA ASP A 75 -0.54 -8.21 -6.86
C ASP A 75 -0.57 -7.85 -8.35
N PRO A 76 0.45 -7.17 -8.87
CA PRO A 76 0.51 -6.79 -10.29
C PRO A 76 0.49 -7.96 -11.26
N ALA A 77 0.89 -9.16 -10.84
CA ALA A 77 0.84 -10.35 -11.69
C ALA A 77 -0.59 -10.70 -12.10
N LEU A 78 -1.58 -10.36 -11.27
CA LEU A 78 -2.98 -10.64 -11.53
C LEU A 78 -3.59 -9.76 -12.63
N LEU A 79 -2.94 -8.67 -13.03
CA LEU A 79 -3.36 -7.88 -14.19
C LEU A 79 -3.35 -8.68 -15.50
N SER A 80 -2.59 -9.79 -15.56
CA SER A 80 -2.54 -10.71 -16.69
C SER A 80 -3.28 -12.04 -16.46
N ALA A 81 -3.82 -12.26 -15.26
CA ALA A 81 -4.45 -13.54 -14.88
C ALA A 81 -5.93 -13.67 -15.27
N GLY A 82 -6.51 -12.61 -15.83
CA GLY A 82 -7.93 -12.54 -16.18
C GLY A 82 -8.79 -11.87 -15.09
N ARG A 83 -9.95 -11.38 -15.53
CA ARG A 83 -10.84 -10.55 -14.71
C ARG A 83 -11.27 -11.23 -13.41
N GLU A 84 -11.66 -12.50 -13.48
CA GLU A 84 -12.17 -13.23 -12.33
C GLU A 84 -11.14 -13.32 -11.20
N ALA A 85 -9.90 -13.73 -11.54
CA ALA A 85 -8.82 -13.85 -10.56
C ALA A 85 -8.42 -12.47 -9.99
N LEU A 86 -8.35 -11.44 -10.84
CA LEU A 86 -8.02 -10.08 -10.43
C LEU A 86 -9.07 -9.53 -9.45
N TYR A 87 -10.36 -9.69 -9.75
CA TYR A 87 -11.43 -9.15 -8.92
C TYR A 87 -11.56 -9.90 -7.61
N ALA A 88 -11.46 -11.24 -7.61
CA ALA A 88 -11.44 -12.02 -6.38
C ALA A 88 -10.30 -11.59 -5.43
N HIS A 89 -9.09 -11.40 -5.96
CA HIS A 89 -7.98 -10.89 -5.15
C HIS A 89 -8.19 -9.44 -4.69
N THR A 90 -8.83 -8.62 -5.52
CA THR A 90 -9.16 -7.23 -5.15
C THR A 90 -10.12 -7.21 -3.95
N ASP A 91 -11.11 -8.09 -3.93
CA ASP A 91 -12.05 -8.22 -2.80
C ASP A 91 -11.32 -8.63 -1.51
N GLU A 92 -10.34 -9.55 -1.60
CA GLU A 92 -9.48 -9.92 -0.46
C GLU A 92 -8.67 -8.72 0.06
N VAL A 93 -8.09 -7.93 -0.85
CA VAL A 93 -7.31 -6.74 -0.49
C VAL A 93 -8.20 -5.68 0.16
N LEU A 94 -9.40 -5.44 -0.37
CA LEU A 94 -10.37 -4.50 0.20
C LEU A 94 -10.79 -4.94 1.61
N ALA A 95 -11.09 -6.22 1.79
CA ALA A 95 -11.46 -6.78 3.09
C ALA A 95 -10.32 -6.66 4.12
N ALA A 96 -9.08 -6.98 3.73
CA ALA A 96 -7.91 -6.85 4.58
C ALA A 96 -7.61 -5.38 4.93
N GLY A 97 -7.73 -4.48 3.95
CA GLY A 97 -7.51 -3.05 4.10
C GLY A 97 -8.52 -2.36 5.01
N ALA A 98 -9.74 -2.89 5.13
CA ALA A 98 -10.78 -2.38 6.02
C ALA A 98 -10.39 -2.44 7.51
N SER A 99 -9.37 -3.21 7.88
CA SER A 99 -8.84 -3.27 9.24
C SER A 99 -8.02 -2.03 9.63
N ALA A 100 -7.49 -1.29 8.66
CA ALA A 100 -6.66 -0.11 8.88
C ALA A 100 -7.51 1.15 9.14
N PRO A 101 -6.93 2.22 9.74
CA PRO A 101 -7.63 3.50 9.94
C PRO A 101 -8.17 4.13 8.65
N ALA A 102 -7.47 3.92 7.54
CA ALA A 102 -7.91 4.22 6.18
C ALA A 102 -7.11 3.38 5.18
N HIS A 103 -7.67 3.16 3.99
CA HIS A 103 -7.04 2.37 2.93
C HIS A 103 -7.06 3.12 1.60
N ILE A 104 -5.89 3.29 1.00
CA ILE A 104 -5.72 3.78 -0.37
C ILE A 104 -5.44 2.57 -1.25
N VAL A 105 -6.42 2.17 -2.07
CA VAL A 105 -6.23 1.01 -2.95
C VAL A 105 -5.21 1.34 -4.03
N ASN A 106 -4.22 0.49 -4.17
CA ASN A 106 -3.17 0.60 -5.19
C ASN A 106 -2.62 -0.80 -5.51
N LEU A 107 -1.82 -0.90 -6.56
CA LEU A 107 -1.00 -2.09 -6.77
C LEU A 107 0.11 -2.15 -5.72
N GLY A 108 0.50 -3.36 -5.34
CA GLY A 108 1.61 -3.59 -4.41
C GLY A 108 3.01 -3.50 -5.06
N HIS A 109 3.08 -3.08 -6.33
CA HIS A 109 4.29 -2.77 -7.09
C HIS A 109 3.92 -1.99 -8.36
N GLY A 110 4.91 -1.67 -9.20
CA GLY A 110 4.69 -1.01 -10.49
C GLY A 110 3.86 -1.84 -11.48
N VAL A 111 3.19 -1.16 -12.40
CA VAL A 111 2.43 -1.79 -13.49
C VAL A 111 3.39 -2.50 -14.45
N PRO A 112 3.18 -3.79 -14.78
CA PRO A 112 3.96 -4.47 -15.81
C PRO A 112 3.84 -3.75 -17.17
N PRO A 113 4.93 -3.58 -17.93
CA PRO A 113 4.93 -2.80 -19.18
C PRO A 113 3.97 -3.33 -20.26
N THR A 114 3.61 -4.60 -20.19
CA THR A 114 2.71 -5.28 -21.14
C THR A 114 1.25 -5.26 -20.73
N THR A 115 0.90 -4.60 -19.62
CA THR A 115 -0.48 -4.51 -19.14
C THR A 115 -1.33 -3.68 -20.10
N ASP A 116 -2.47 -4.23 -20.50
CA ASP A 116 -3.48 -3.45 -21.24
C ASP A 116 -4.07 -2.35 -20.32
N PRO A 117 -3.99 -1.06 -20.69
CA PRO A 117 -4.57 0.02 -19.90
C PRO A 117 -6.05 -0.15 -19.58
N GLN A 118 -6.81 -0.87 -20.43
CA GLN A 118 -8.22 -1.12 -20.18
C GLN A 118 -8.44 -1.97 -18.93
N VAL A 119 -7.53 -2.91 -18.62
CA VAL A 119 -7.61 -3.72 -17.39
C VAL A 119 -7.57 -2.83 -16.15
N LEU A 120 -6.71 -1.78 -16.16
CA LEU A 120 -6.64 -0.83 -15.06
C LEU A 120 -7.88 0.05 -14.96
N THR A 121 -8.42 0.49 -16.10
CA THR A 121 -9.65 1.27 -16.15
C THR A 121 -10.82 0.47 -15.56
N ASP A 122 -10.96 -0.79 -15.97
CA ASP A 122 -12.01 -1.69 -15.49
C ASP A 122 -11.82 -2.00 -13.99
N LEU A 123 -10.58 -2.19 -13.54
CA LEU A 123 -10.26 -2.41 -12.12
C LEU A 123 -10.65 -1.20 -11.25
N VAL A 124 -10.33 0.00 -11.69
CA VAL A 124 -10.72 1.25 -10.98
C VAL A 124 -12.24 1.36 -10.88
N ALA A 125 -12.95 1.12 -11.98
CA ALA A 125 -14.42 1.12 -11.99
C ALA A 125 -14.97 0.09 -10.99
N TYR A 126 -14.45 -1.14 -11.03
CA TYR A 126 -14.84 -2.21 -10.12
C TYR A 126 -14.65 -1.83 -8.63
N ILE A 127 -13.50 -1.24 -8.29
CA ILE A 127 -13.20 -0.80 -6.92
C ILE A 127 -14.18 0.30 -6.49
N HIS A 128 -14.47 1.29 -7.35
CA HIS A 128 -15.39 2.38 -7.02
C HIS A 128 -16.83 1.93 -6.84
N GLU A 129 -17.27 0.91 -7.58
CA GLU A 129 -18.60 0.33 -7.50
C GLU A 129 -18.73 -0.71 -6.37
N HIS A 130 -17.63 -1.07 -5.72
CA HIS A 130 -17.64 -2.11 -4.69
C HIS A 130 -18.48 -1.67 -3.47
N PRO A 131 -19.37 -2.54 -2.94
CA PRO A 131 -20.26 -2.21 -1.83
C PRO A 131 -19.56 -1.69 -0.57
N ALA A 132 -18.34 -2.15 -0.31
CA ALA A 132 -17.53 -1.66 0.81
C ALA A 132 -17.20 -0.16 0.72
N ASN A 133 -17.21 0.43 -0.48
CA ASN A 133 -16.93 1.85 -0.70
C ASN A 133 -18.19 2.73 -0.70
N SER A 134 -19.38 2.12 -0.62
CA SER A 134 -20.68 2.84 -0.66
C SER A 134 -21.14 3.32 0.72
N LEU A 135 -20.33 3.17 1.77
CA LEU A 135 -20.69 3.46 3.15
C LEU A 135 -20.09 4.78 3.69
N HIS A 136 -19.68 5.69 2.78
CA HIS A 136 -19.14 7.01 3.20
C HIS A 136 -19.84 8.15 2.50
#